data_b19d3514daf217c6bf2a3fa918642fb2
#
_entry.id   b19d3514daf217c6bf2a3fa918642fb2
#
_cell.length_a   1.000
_cell.length_b   1.000
_cell.length_c   1.000
_cell.angle_alpha   90.00
_cell.angle_beta   90.00
_cell.angle_gamma   90.00
#
_symmetry.space_group_name_H-M   'P 1'
#
loop_
_entity.id
_entity.type
_entity.pdbx_description
1 polymer ?
#
loop_
_entity_poly.entity_id
_entity_poly.type
_entity_poly.pdbx_seq_one_letter_code
_entity_poly.pdbx_strand_id
1 'polypeptide(L)'
;TSKKALAGVSFTLGPGLYGLLGPNGAGKSTMMNIITGNLDATSGKVLWNGKNVLRMGREFRRVLGYMPQQQNLYDSFTGRRFLLYIAALKEIPRSDAALQVQRVAELVHLSSELEKRLAAYSGGMKQRLLAAAALLGEPQILIMDEPTAGLDPKERVRLRQVLAQLAHDRIIIVATHVVSDVEHVASEILLLKEGQLVDQASPAALIEKYAPGGTLEDVYLTIFGEDEA
;
A
#
# COMPACT_ATOMS: atom_id res chain seq x y z
N THR A 1 29.64 10.18 -3.09
CA THR A 1 28.51 10.74 -3.85
C THR A 1 27.21 10.18 -3.25
N SER A 2 26.35 11.04 -2.67
CA SER A 2 25.04 10.61 -2.18
C SER A 2 24.17 10.16 -3.36
N LYS A 3 23.69 8.92 -3.35
CA LYS A 3 22.77 8.41 -4.38
C LYS A 3 21.42 9.14 -4.24
N LYS A 4 20.95 9.76 -5.29
CA LYS A 4 19.64 10.42 -5.34
C LYS A 4 18.56 9.36 -5.47
N ALA A 5 17.74 9.18 -4.44
CA ALA A 5 16.75 8.11 -4.40
C ALA A 5 15.49 8.41 -5.24
N LEU A 6 15.11 9.69 -5.35
CA LEU A 6 14.07 10.18 -6.26
C LEU A 6 14.55 11.41 -7.00
N ALA A 7 14.22 11.53 -8.28
CA ALA A 7 14.74 12.53 -9.18
C ALA A 7 13.63 13.31 -9.91
N GLY A 8 12.86 14.11 -9.15
CA GLY A 8 11.86 15.01 -9.75
C GLY A 8 10.57 14.28 -10.13
N VAL A 9 10.03 13.45 -9.23
CA VAL A 9 8.75 12.77 -9.43
C VAL A 9 7.61 13.72 -9.13
N SER A 10 6.63 13.79 -10.05
CA SER A 10 5.41 14.58 -9.88
C SER A 10 4.22 13.85 -10.47
N PHE A 11 3.14 13.73 -9.71
CA PHE A 11 1.87 13.15 -10.16
C PHE A 11 0.71 13.65 -9.28
N THR A 12 -0.51 13.43 -9.75
CA THR A 12 -1.74 13.73 -9.01
C THR A 12 -2.67 12.53 -9.08
N LEU A 13 -3.25 12.15 -7.94
CA LEU A 13 -4.16 11.02 -7.83
C LEU A 13 -5.53 11.48 -7.33
N GLY A 14 -6.59 10.91 -7.89
CA GLY A 14 -7.95 10.94 -7.36
C GLY A 14 -8.31 9.60 -6.70
N PRO A 15 -9.58 9.37 -6.29
CA PRO A 15 -10.03 8.05 -5.87
C PRO A 15 -9.74 6.99 -6.92
N GLY A 16 -9.20 5.85 -6.50
CA GLY A 16 -8.78 4.75 -7.37
C GLY A 16 -7.71 3.88 -6.74
N LEU A 17 -7.43 2.74 -7.36
CA LEU A 17 -6.31 1.87 -7.01
C LEU A 17 -5.16 2.09 -7.99
N TYR A 18 -3.99 2.35 -7.46
CA TYR A 18 -2.76 2.64 -8.20
C TYR A 18 -1.69 1.61 -7.89
N GLY A 19 -1.20 0.93 -8.92
CA GLY A 19 -0.04 0.05 -8.80
C GLY A 19 1.25 0.86 -8.90
N LEU A 20 2.15 0.74 -7.94
CA LEU A 20 3.51 1.31 -8.01
C LEU A 20 4.47 0.18 -8.35
N LEU A 21 4.87 0.09 -9.62
CA LEU A 21 5.75 -0.95 -10.14
C LEU A 21 7.16 -0.40 -10.40
N GLY A 22 8.14 -1.26 -10.23
CA GLY A 22 9.54 -0.99 -10.51
C GLY A 22 10.47 -1.99 -9.80
N PRO A 23 11.72 -2.16 -10.25
CA PRO A 23 12.67 -3.09 -9.65
C PRO A 23 13.04 -2.70 -8.22
N ASN A 24 13.79 -3.58 -7.55
CA ASN A 24 14.36 -3.29 -6.25
C ASN A 24 15.34 -2.11 -6.38
N GLY A 25 15.25 -1.14 -5.47
CA GLY A 25 16.08 0.07 -5.53
C GLY A 25 15.56 1.17 -6.46
N ALA A 26 14.44 0.97 -7.15
CA ALA A 26 13.83 2.02 -8.01
C ALA A 26 13.37 3.28 -7.26
N GLY A 27 13.25 3.21 -5.92
CA GLY A 27 12.81 4.34 -5.09
C GLY A 27 11.39 4.21 -4.53
N LYS A 28 10.70 3.08 -4.73
CA LYS A 28 9.32 2.85 -4.27
C LYS A 28 9.13 3.11 -2.78
N SER A 29 9.92 2.47 -1.91
CA SER A 29 9.83 2.65 -0.46
C SER A 29 10.20 4.08 -0.03
N THR A 30 11.15 4.73 -0.72
CA THR A 30 11.48 6.15 -0.50
C THR A 30 10.28 7.04 -0.83
N MET A 31 9.63 6.81 -1.98
CA MET A 31 8.43 7.56 -2.38
C MET A 31 7.31 7.38 -1.36
N MET A 32 7.03 6.14 -0.94
CA MET A 32 5.99 5.88 0.07
C MET A 32 6.31 6.55 1.41
N ASN A 33 7.57 6.51 1.87
CA ASN A 33 7.97 7.18 3.10
C ASN A 33 7.84 8.71 3.02
N ILE A 34 8.09 9.31 1.85
CA ILE A 34 7.87 10.75 1.63
C ILE A 34 6.37 11.05 1.62
N ILE A 35 5.54 10.27 0.93
CA ILE A 35 4.09 10.48 0.88
C ILE A 35 3.47 10.35 2.28
N THR A 36 3.91 9.37 3.08
CA THR A 36 3.42 9.13 4.44
C THR A 36 3.93 10.14 5.47
N GLY A 37 4.91 10.98 5.10
CA GLY A 37 5.57 11.92 6.01
C GLY A 37 6.54 11.26 6.99
N ASN A 38 6.98 10.02 6.72
CA ASN A 38 8.01 9.32 7.49
C ASN A 38 9.43 9.76 7.08
N LEU A 39 9.56 10.38 5.92
CA LEU A 39 10.81 10.90 5.38
C LEU A 39 10.56 12.27 4.75
N ASP A 40 11.39 13.26 5.08
CA ASP A 40 11.33 14.56 4.47
C ASP A 40 11.99 14.52 3.08
N ALA A 41 11.30 15.10 2.08
CA ALA A 41 11.89 15.29 0.76
C ALA A 41 12.95 16.40 0.81
N THR A 42 14.09 16.21 0.11
CA THR A 42 15.13 17.23 -0.02
C THR A 42 14.59 18.48 -0.74
N SER A 43 13.64 18.30 -1.66
CA SER A 43 12.95 19.36 -2.38
C SER A 43 11.57 18.89 -2.84
N GLY A 44 10.68 19.82 -3.17
CA GLY A 44 9.30 19.51 -3.53
C GLY A 44 8.37 19.43 -2.32
N LYS A 45 7.19 18.90 -2.54
CA LYS A 45 6.15 18.79 -1.51
C LYS A 45 5.11 17.73 -1.88
N VAL A 46 4.51 17.12 -0.86
CA VAL A 46 3.31 16.30 -1.00
C VAL A 46 2.12 17.11 -0.50
N LEU A 47 1.06 17.14 -1.30
CA LEU A 47 -0.15 17.89 -0.97
C LEU A 47 -1.33 16.92 -0.84
N TRP A 48 -2.12 17.09 0.21
CA TRP A 48 -3.43 16.50 0.40
C TRP A 48 -4.49 17.61 0.38
N ASN A 49 -5.39 17.58 -0.59
CA ASN A 49 -6.40 18.64 -0.78
C ASN A 49 -5.78 20.06 -0.76
N GLY A 50 -4.65 20.23 -1.44
CA GLY A 50 -3.94 21.51 -1.53
C GLY A 50 -3.08 21.87 -0.31
N LYS A 51 -3.14 21.12 0.79
CA LYS A 51 -2.37 21.35 2.03
C LYS A 51 -1.13 20.45 2.07
N ASN A 52 0.01 21.01 2.49
CA ASN A 52 1.24 20.23 2.66
C ASN A 52 1.10 19.22 3.80
N VAL A 53 1.31 17.93 3.52
CA VAL A 53 1.12 16.82 4.47
C VAL A 53 2.00 16.95 5.72
N LEU A 54 3.23 17.44 5.57
CA LEU A 54 4.14 17.67 6.70
C LEU A 54 3.61 18.73 7.67
N ARG A 55 2.89 19.75 7.14
CA ARG A 55 2.28 20.80 7.96
C ARG A 55 0.97 20.35 8.62
N MET A 56 0.28 19.39 8.03
CA MET A 56 -0.94 18.82 8.59
C MET A 56 -0.68 17.93 9.82
N GLY A 57 0.47 17.24 9.83
CA GLY A 57 0.87 16.43 10.97
C GLY A 57 -0.18 15.38 11.37
N ARG A 58 -0.82 15.58 12.54
CA ARG A 58 -1.84 14.66 13.08
C ARG A 58 -3.08 14.55 12.18
N GLU A 59 -3.52 15.63 11.56
CA GLU A 59 -4.69 15.62 10.67
C GLU A 59 -4.47 14.69 9.47
N PHE A 60 -3.27 14.73 8.89
CA PHE A 60 -2.93 13.83 7.79
C PHE A 60 -2.88 12.36 8.23
N ARG A 61 -2.29 12.07 9.41
CA ARG A 61 -2.23 10.69 9.94
C ARG A 61 -3.61 10.07 10.20
N ARG A 62 -4.65 10.88 10.50
CA ARG A 62 -6.02 10.38 10.67
C ARG A 62 -6.63 9.87 9.36
N VAL A 63 -6.28 10.47 8.23
CA VAL A 63 -6.80 10.09 6.91
C VAL A 63 -5.90 9.07 6.19
N LEU A 64 -4.74 8.75 6.77
CA LEU A 64 -3.76 7.84 6.19
C LEU A 64 -3.84 6.45 6.82
N GLY A 65 -3.92 5.42 5.99
CA GLY A 65 -3.60 4.04 6.32
C GLY A 65 -2.26 3.66 5.70
N TYR A 66 -1.37 3.07 6.47
CA TYR A 66 -0.08 2.63 5.95
C TYR A 66 0.25 1.22 6.41
N MET A 67 0.60 0.38 5.46
CA MET A 67 1.10 -0.97 5.67
C MET A 67 2.52 -1.06 5.10
N PRO A 68 3.56 -1.03 5.94
CA PRO A 68 4.95 -1.20 5.49
C PRO A 68 5.23 -2.66 5.15
N GLN A 69 6.26 -2.90 4.32
CA GLN A 69 6.71 -4.24 3.92
C GLN A 69 7.08 -5.12 5.11
N GLN A 70 7.73 -4.55 6.13
CA GLN A 70 8.09 -5.24 7.36
C GLN A 70 7.61 -4.45 8.56
N GLN A 71 6.94 -5.14 9.46
CA GLN A 71 6.56 -4.59 10.76
C GLN A 71 6.80 -5.65 11.84
N ASN A 72 7.54 -5.25 12.89
CA ASN A 72 7.68 -6.09 14.06
C ASN A 72 6.35 -6.17 14.81
N LEU A 73 5.81 -7.36 14.91
CA LEU A 73 4.62 -7.65 15.69
C LEU A 73 5.01 -8.09 17.10
N TYR A 74 4.17 -7.73 18.07
CA TYR A 74 4.36 -8.15 19.46
C TYR A 74 3.83 -9.57 19.65
N ASP A 75 4.68 -10.57 19.62
CA ASP A 75 4.33 -11.99 19.69
C ASP A 75 3.44 -12.36 20.90
N SER A 76 3.55 -11.64 22.00
CA SER A 76 2.74 -11.82 23.21
C SER A 76 1.32 -11.25 23.10
N PHE A 77 1.05 -10.39 22.10
CA PHE A 77 -0.29 -9.85 21.90
C PHE A 77 -1.17 -10.86 21.18
N THR A 78 -2.50 -10.76 21.40
CA THR A 78 -3.49 -11.35 20.51
C THR A 78 -3.74 -10.42 19.32
N GLY A 79 -4.32 -10.95 18.22
CA GLY A 79 -4.72 -10.13 17.08
C GLY A 79 -5.62 -8.96 17.49
N ARG A 80 -6.61 -9.24 18.36
CA ARG A 80 -7.51 -8.20 18.90
C ARG A 80 -6.76 -7.14 19.68
N ARG A 81 -5.85 -7.55 20.57
CA ARG A 81 -5.05 -6.62 21.37
C ARG A 81 -4.18 -5.73 20.48
N PHE A 82 -3.59 -6.30 19.44
CA PHE A 82 -2.79 -5.54 18.48
C PHE A 82 -3.64 -4.50 17.72
N LEU A 83 -4.78 -4.90 17.18
CA LEU A 83 -5.67 -3.96 16.47
C LEU A 83 -6.23 -2.87 17.40
N LEU A 84 -6.59 -3.19 18.64
CA LEU A 84 -7.01 -2.17 19.62
C LEU A 84 -5.87 -1.21 19.98
N TYR A 85 -4.63 -1.71 20.06
CA TYR A 85 -3.46 -0.86 20.25
C TYR A 85 -3.26 0.11 19.08
N ILE A 86 -3.37 -0.36 17.84
CA ILE A 86 -3.31 0.51 16.65
C ILE A 86 -4.48 1.50 16.63
N ALA A 87 -5.69 1.07 16.99
CA ALA A 87 -6.86 1.95 17.10
C ALA A 87 -6.61 3.10 18.10
N ALA A 88 -5.99 2.79 19.24
CA ALA A 88 -5.62 3.80 20.23
C ALA A 88 -4.56 4.79 19.70
N LEU A 89 -3.55 4.31 18.95
CA LEU A 89 -2.55 5.18 18.31
C LEU A 89 -3.17 6.09 17.24
N LYS A 90 -4.22 5.61 16.57
CA LYS A 90 -5.01 6.40 15.61
C LYS A 90 -6.06 7.30 16.28
N GLU A 91 -6.12 7.30 17.60
CA GLU A 91 -7.08 8.08 18.38
C GLU A 91 -8.54 7.77 18.07
N ILE A 92 -8.82 6.52 17.69
CA ILE A 92 -10.20 6.05 17.50
C ILE A 92 -10.86 6.01 18.88
N PRO A 93 -12.05 6.60 19.05
CA PRO A 93 -12.78 6.57 20.32
C PRO A 93 -12.96 5.14 20.83
N ARG A 94 -12.82 4.93 22.13
CA ARG A 94 -12.96 3.59 22.73
C ARG A 94 -14.34 2.96 22.47
N SER A 95 -15.39 3.78 22.37
CA SER A 95 -16.72 3.34 21.98
C SER A 95 -16.76 2.65 20.62
N ASP A 96 -15.93 3.09 19.68
CA ASP A 96 -15.97 2.68 18.27
C ASP A 96 -14.88 1.65 17.95
N ALA A 97 -13.81 1.63 18.75
CA ALA A 97 -12.63 0.82 18.48
C ALA A 97 -12.95 -0.69 18.37
N ALA A 98 -13.78 -1.22 19.27
CA ALA A 98 -14.13 -2.64 19.25
C ALA A 98 -14.92 -3.02 17.98
N LEU A 99 -15.85 -2.19 17.56
CA LEU A 99 -16.64 -2.38 16.34
C LEU A 99 -15.77 -2.29 15.08
N GLN A 100 -14.89 -1.28 15.02
CA GLN A 100 -13.98 -1.14 13.89
C GLN A 100 -12.99 -2.30 13.79
N VAL A 101 -12.44 -2.77 14.92
CA VAL A 101 -11.57 -3.97 14.96
C VAL A 101 -12.29 -5.19 14.41
N GLN A 102 -13.54 -5.41 14.82
CA GLN A 102 -14.33 -6.53 14.31
C GLN A 102 -14.54 -6.39 12.79
N ARG A 103 -14.94 -5.22 12.31
CA ARG A 103 -15.18 -4.94 10.88
C ARG A 103 -13.93 -5.16 10.03
N VAL A 104 -12.76 -4.62 10.42
CA VAL A 104 -11.55 -4.81 9.62
C VAL A 104 -11.06 -6.25 9.66
N ALA A 105 -11.26 -6.97 10.77
CA ALA A 105 -10.94 -8.40 10.86
C ALA A 105 -11.82 -9.27 9.95
N GLU A 106 -13.09 -8.90 9.79
CA GLU A 106 -14.01 -9.55 8.83
C GLU A 106 -13.56 -9.32 7.40
N LEU A 107 -13.19 -8.08 7.03
CA LEU A 107 -12.70 -7.75 5.69
C LEU A 107 -11.50 -8.59 5.27
N VAL A 108 -10.62 -8.93 6.20
CA VAL A 108 -9.40 -9.71 5.93
C VAL A 108 -9.51 -11.18 6.38
N HIS A 109 -10.70 -11.65 6.72
CA HIS A 109 -10.98 -13.04 7.17
C HIS A 109 -10.11 -13.51 8.36
N LEU A 110 -10.01 -12.68 9.40
CA LEU A 110 -9.29 -12.99 10.64
C LEU A 110 -10.19 -13.02 11.89
N SER A 111 -11.51 -12.89 11.76
CA SER A 111 -12.42 -12.76 12.91
C SER A 111 -12.31 -13.92 13.90
N SER A 112 -12.21 -15.16 13.41
CA SER A 112 -12.06 -16.35 14.25
C SER A 112 -10.68 -16.50 14.90
N GLU A 113 -9.70 -15.74 14.42
CA GLU A 113 -8.30 -15.85 14.84
C GLU A 113 -7.88 -14.75 15.82
N LEU A 114 -8.75 -13.75 16.06
CA LEU A 114 -8.41 -12.54 16.83
C LEU A 114 -7.92 -12.82 18.25
N GLU A 115 -8.39 -13.90 18.88
CA GLU A 115 -8.02 -14.24 20.26
C GLU A 115 -6.72 -15.04 20.36
N LYS A 116 -6.19 -15.54 19.24
CA LYS A 116 -4.91 -16.23 19.22
C LYS A 116 -3.75 -15.25 19.38
N ARG A 117 -2.67 -15.69 20.04
CA ARG A 117 -1.42 -14.91 20.14
C ARG A 117 -0.74 -14.80 18.78
N LEU A 118 -0.10 -13.67 18.52
CA LEU A 118 0.59 -13.41 17.24
C LEU A 118 1.80 -14.33 17.01
N ALA A 119 2.37 -14.88 18.07
CA ALA A 119 3.36 -15.96 17.98
C ALA A 119 2.83 -17.21 17.25
N ALA A 120 1.52 -17.47 17.31
CA ALA A 120 0.87 -18.60 16.65
C ALA A 120 0.29 -18.28 15.26
N TYR A 121 0.46 -17.03 14.78
CA TYR A 121 -0.01 -16.63 13.45
C TYR A 121 0.96 -17.13 12.37
N SER A 122 0.42 -17.65 11.28
CA SER A 122 1.19 -17.87 10.05
C SER A 122 1.64 -16.55 9.43
N GLY A 123 2.59 -16.59 8.49
CA GLY A 123 3.00 -15.41 7.73
C GLY A 123 1.83 -14.71 7.06
N GLY A 124 0.95 -15.46 6.38
CA GLY A 124 -0.25 -14.92 5.74
C GLY A 124 -1.26 -14.34 6.74
N MET A 125 -1.42 -14.92 7.94
CA MET A 125 -2.24 -14.32 8.98
C MET A 125 -1.66 -13.00 9.49
N LYS A 126 -0.34 -12.92 9.68
CA LYS A 126 0.36 -11.68 10.06
C LYS A 126 0.17 -10.61 8.99
N GLN A 127 0.30 -10.97 7.73
CA GLN A 127 0.11 -10.06 6.60
C GLN A 127 -1.31 -9.49 6.54
N ARG A 128 -2.33 -10.36 6.69
CA ARG A 128 -3.73 -9.92 6.77
C ARG A 128 -4.02 -9.05 7.99
N LEU A 129 -3.39 -9.33 9.12
CA LEU A 129 -3.50 -8.48 10.31
C LEU A 129 -2.93 -7.07 10.08
N LEU A 130 -1.81 -6.96 9.37
CA LEU A 130 -1.21 -5.68 9.00
C LEU A 130 -2.10 -4.90 8.03
N ALA A 131 -2.72 -5.59 7.06
CA ALA A 131 -3.72 -4.99 6.19
C ALA A 131 -4.92 -4.47 6.99
N ALA A 132 -5.45 -5.26 7.94
CA ALA A 132 -6.51 -4.83 8.84
C ALA A 132 -6.12 -3.59 9.66
N ALA A 133 -4.90 -3.56 10.20
CA ALA A 133 -4.38 -2.42 10.96
C ALA A 133 -4.31 -1.13 10.12
N ALA A 134 -3.91 -1.25 8.84
CA ALA A 134 -3.89 -0.12 7.91
C ALA A 134 -5.30 0.43 7.62
N LEU A 135 -6.32 -0.43 7.61
CA LEU A 135 -7.72 -0.07 7.35
C LEU A 135 -8.44 0.58 8.55
N LEU A 136 -7.90 0.49 9.78
CA LEU A 136 -8.49 1.12 10.95
C LEU A 136 -8.59 2.64 10.77
N GLY A 137 -9.69 3.22 11.26
CA GLY A 137 -9.95 4.65 11.16
C GLY A 137 -10.51 5.09 9.81
N GLU A 138 -10.91 4.16 8.95
CA GLU A 138 -11.51 4.43 7.64
C GLU A 138 -10.68 5.43 6.79
N PRO A 139 -9.41 5.11 6.51
CA PRO A 139 -8.51 6.05 5.85
C PRO A 139 -9.00 6.43 4.46
N GLN A 140 -8.78 7.69 4.08
CA GLN A 140 -9.05 8.20 2.72
C GLN A 140 -7.88 7.92 1.78
N ILE A 141 -6.69 7.74 2.32
CA ILE A 141 -5.48 7.31 1.60
C ILE A 141 -4.97 6.02 2.24
N LEU A 142 -4.77 4.99 1.45
CA LEU A 142 -4.20 3.72 1.87
C LEU A 142 -2.94 3.43 1.05
N ILE A 143 -1.82 3.27 1.72
CA ILE A 143 -0.54 2.95 1.10
C ILE A 143 -0.09 1.60 1.64
N MET A 144 0.19 0.65 0.75
CA MET A 144 0.54 -0.72 1.11
C MET A 144 1.78 -1.16 0.34
N ASP A 145 2.77 -1.65 1.08
CA ASP A 145 4.01 -2.19 0.52
C ASP A 145 3.97 -3.72 0.56
N GLU A 146 3.94 -4.36 -0.62
CA GLU A 146 3.85 -5.81 -0.81
C GLU A 146 2.71 -6.47 -0.01
N PRO A 147 1.45 -6.00 -0.10
CA PRO A 147 0.38 -6.44 0.79
C PRO A 147 -0.01 -7.91 0.61
N THR A 148 0.32 -8.52 -0.52
CA THR A 148 0.00 -9.91 -0.88
C THR A 148 1.14 -10.88 -0.60
N ALA A 149 2.30 -10.39 -0.15
CA ALA A 149 3.47 -11.22 0.13
C ALA A 149 3.15 -12.32 1.16
N GLY A 150 3.47 -13.57 0.83
CA GLY A 150 3.23 -14.72 1.73
C GLY A 150 1.77 -15.15 1.88
N LEU A 151 0.83 -14.54 1.14
CA LEU A 151 -0.55 -15.01 1.06
C LEU A 151 -0.67 -16.18 0.08
N ASP A 152 -1.55 -17.14 0.39
CA ASP A 152 -1.96 -18.14 -0.58
C ASP A 152 -2.79 -17.52 -1.73
N PRO A 153 -2.94 -18.19 -2.89
CA PRO A 153 -3.64 -17.62 -4.05
C PRO A 153 -5.07 -17.15 -3.74
N LYS A 154 -5.78 -17.86 -2.89
CA LYS A 154 -7.18 -17.53 -2.52
C LYS A 154 -7.24 -16.25 -1.70
N GLU A 155 -6.39 -16.11 -0.69
CA GLU A 155 -6.32 -14.91 0.16
C GLU A 155 -5.80 -13.69 -0.63
N ARG A 156 -4.88 -13.90 -1.58
CA ARG A 156 -4.39 -12.87 -2.49
C ARG A 156 -5.52 -12.30 -3.35
N VAL A 157 -6.34 -13.15 -3.96
CA VAL A 157 -7.52 -12.73 -4.74
C VAL A 157 -8.50 -11.95 -3.87
N ARG A 158 -8.78 -12.43 -2.65
CA ARG A 158 -9.69 -11.76 -1.72
C ARG A 158 -9.21 -10.37 -1.31
N LEU A 159 -7.94 -10.25 -0.95
CA LEU A 159 -7.38 -8.94 -0.57
C LEU A 159 -7.47 -7.95 -1.74
N ARG A 160 -7.14 -8.38 -2.96
CA ARG A 160 -7.31 -7.54 -4.16
C ARG A 160 -8.75 -7.07 -4.35
N GLN A 161 -9.73 -7.96 -4.17
CA GLN A 161 -11.16 -7.61 -4.26
C GLN A 161 -11.56 -6.57 -3.21
N VAL A 162 -11.11 -6.73 -1.96
CA VAL A 162 -11.35 -5.76 -0.88
C VAL A 162 -10.76 -4.41 -1.24
N LEU A 163 -9.51 -4.37 -1.71
CA LEU A 163 -8.86 -3.12 -2.11
C LEU A 163 -9.56 -2.46 -3.30
N ALA A 164 -9.97 -3.23 -4.31
CA ALA A 164 -10.71 -2.72 -5.46
C ALA A 164 -12.07 -2.10 -5.05
N GLN A 165 -12.79 -2.70 -4.12
CA GLN A 165 -14.04 -2.15 -3.59
C GLN A 165 -13.80 -0.84 -2.81
N LEU A 166 -12.75 -0.77 -2.00
CA LEU A 166 -12.40 0.42 -1.23
C LEU A 166 -11.89 1.57 -2.11
N ALA A 167 -11.34 1.27 -3.28
CA ALA A 167 -10.79 2.26 -4.20
C ALA A 167 -11.85 3.17 -4.86
N HIS A 168 -13.14 2.83 -4.74
CA HIS A 168 -14.21 3.62 -5.31
C HIS A 168 -14.27 5.05 -4.73
N ASP A 169 -13.98 5.21 -3.44
CA ASP A 169 -14.04 6.49 -2.73
C ASP A 169 -12.71 6.90 -2.06
N ARG A 170 -11.63 6.13 -2.26
CA ARG A 170 -10.33 6.28 -1.60
C ARG A 170 -9.19 6.22 -2.59
N ILE A 171 -8.07 6.82 -2.23
CA ILE A 171 -6.81 6.64 -2.94
C ILE A 171 -6.08 5.46 -2.32
N ILE A 172 -5.81 4.43 -3.12
CA ILE A 172 -5.06 3.24 -2.69
C ILE A 172 -3.82 3.11 -3.55
N ILE A 173 -2.64 3.12 -2.93
CA ILE A 173 -1.37 2.86 -3.60
C ILE A 173 -0.85 1.51 -3.13
N VAL A 174 -0.64 0.59 -4.06
CA VAL A 174 -0.06 -0.74 -3.82
C VAL A 174 1.30 -0.79 -4.50
N ALA A 175 2.37 -0.79 -3.71
CA ALA A 175 3.69 -1.08 -4.21
C ALA A 175 3.90 -2.60 -4.21
N THR A 176 4.26 -3.15 -5.36
CA THR A 176 4.52 -4.57 -5.52
C THR A 176 5.47 -4.82 -6.69
N HIS A 177 6.16 -5.96 -6.66
CA HIS A 177 6.90 -6.51 -7.80
C HIS A 177 6.08 -7.59 -8.53
N VAL A 178 4.91 -7.97 -7.99
CA VAL A 178 4.01 -8.97 -8.59
C VAL A 178 2.98 -8.24 -9.46
N VAL A 179 3.24 -8.16 -10.74
CA VAL A 179 2.43 -7.43 -11.74
C VAL A 179 0.96 -7.86 -11.70
N SER A 180 0.70 -9.17 -11.60
CA SER A 180 -0.66 -9.73 -11.55
C SER A 180 -1.49 -9.28 -10.34
N ASP A 181 -0.87 -8.71 -9.31
CA ASP A 181 -1.61 -8.20 -8.15
C ASP A 181 -2.33 -6.87 -8.43
N VAL A 182 -1.90 -6.15 -9.43
CA VAL A 182 -2.44 -4.83 -9.79
C VAL A 182 -3.05 -4.77 -11.19
N GLU A 183 -2.63 -5.64 -12.10
CA GLU A 183 -3.03 -5.62 -13.52
C GLU A 183 -4.56 -5.51 -13.74
N HIS A 184 -5.34 -6.28 -12.97
CA HIS A 184 -6.79 -6.38 -13.17
C HIS A 184 -7.62 -5.48 -12.23
N VAL A 185 -6.98 -4.81 -11.28
CA VAL A 185 -7.68 -4.01 -10.25
C VAL A 185 -7.23 -2.56 -10.22
N ALA A 186 -6.05 -2.25 -10.76
CA ALA A 186 -5.55 -0.89 -10.76
C ALA A 186 -6.26 -0.03 -11.81
N SER A 187 -6.59 1.20 -11.43
CA SER A 187 -7.03 2.25 -12.35
C SER A 187 -5.88 2.71 -13.23
N GLU A 188 -4.72 2.89 -12.61
CA GLU A 188 -3.47 3.28 -13.28
C GLU A 188 -2.28 2.60 -12.61
N ILE A 189 -1.20 2.49 -13.37
CA ILE A 189 0.11 2.02 -12.90
C ILE A 189 1.10 3.18 -12.99
N LEU A 190 1.86 3.37 -11.91
CA LEU A 190 3.01 4.26 -11.85
C LEU A 190 4.28 3.40 -12.04
N LEU A 191 4.99 3.60 -13.13
CA LEU A 191 6.24 2.90 -13.44
C LEU A 191 7.43 3.73 -12.95
N LEU A 192 8.13 3.22 -11.93
CA LEU A 192 9.26 3.90 -11.30
C LEU A 192 10.57 3.19 -11.64
N LYS A 193 11.51 3.91 -12.29
CA LYS A 193 12.86 3.43 -12.62
C LYS A 193 13.89 4.45 -12.15
N GLU A 194 14.91 4.01 -11.40
CA GLU A 194 16.02 4.85 -10.93
C GLU A 194 15.60 6.19 -10.30
N GLY A 195 14.52 6.15 -9.52
CA GLY A 195 13.96 7.34 -8.85
C GLY A 195 13.19 8.29 -9.76
N GLN A 196 12.89 7.91 -10.98
CA GLN A 196 12.09 8.68 -11.92
C GLN A 196 10.77 7.98 -12.25
N LEU A 197 9.70 8.75 -12.40
CA LEU A 197 8.44 8.26 -12.93
C LEU A 197 8.58 8.16 -14.46
N VAL A 198 8.66 6.93 -14.96
CA VAL A 198 8.80 6.65 -16.39
C VAL A 198 7.48 6.90 -17.11
N ASP A 199 6.37 6.40 -16.53
CA ASP A 199 5.03 6.58 -17.07
C ASP A 199 3.97 6.40 -15.98
N GLN A 200 2.77 6.93 -16.25
CA GLN A 200 1.57 6.77 -15.44
C GLN A 200 0.37 6.65 -16.38
N ALA A 201 -0.22 5.47 -16.47
CA ALA A 201 -1.41 5.23 -17.30
C ALA A 201 -2.16 3.98 -16.86
N SER A 202 -3.34 3.75 -17.43
CA SER A 202 -4.07 2.49 -17.22
C SER A 202 -3.26 1.29 -17.72
N PRO A 203 -3.46 0.08 -17.15
CA PRO A 203 -2.80 -1.13 -17.63
C PRO A 203 -2.94 -1.32 -19.14
N ALA A 204 -4.15 -1.12 -19.69
CA ALA A 204 -4.41 -1.26 -21.13
C ALA A 204 -3.59 -0.27 -21.97
N ALA A 205 -3.51 1.00 -21.56
CA ALA A 205 -2.74 2.01 -22.27
C ALA A 205 -1.24 1.73 -22.24
N LEU A 206 -0.72 1.21 -21.12
CA LEU A 206 0.70 0.80 -21.01
C LEU A 206 1.01 -0.40 -21.92
N ILE A 207 0.11 -1.40 -21.96
CA ILE A 207 0.25 -2.56 -22.85
C ILE A 207 0.27 -2.09 -24.31
N GLU A 208 -0.67 -1.26 -24.71
CA GLU A 208 -0.70 -0.73 -26.08
C GLU A 208 0.57 0.03 -26.46
N LYS A 209 1.14 0.80 -25.51
CA LYS A 209 2.32 1.64 -25.74
C LYS A 209 3.63 0.85 -25.77
N TYR A 210 3.82 -0.11 -24.86
CA TYR A 210 5.12 -0.75 -24.62
C TYR A 210 5.19 -2.22 -25.04
N ALA A 211 4.04 -2.92 -25.10
CA ALA A 211 3.95 -4.34 -25.44
C ALA A 211 2.66 -4.66 -26.21
N PRO A 212 2.44 -4.09 -27.41
CA PRO A 212 1.20 -4.26 -28.14
C PRO A 212 0.83 -5.74 -28.36
N GLY A 213 -0.35 -6.16 -27.91
CA GLY A 213 -0.80 -7.55 -27.96
C GLY A 213 -0.25 -8.47 -26.86
N GLY A 214 0.55 -7.94 -25.96
CA GLY A 214 1.13 -8.64 -24.80
C GLY A 214 0.34 -8.40 -23.51
N THR A 215 1.03 -8.51 -22.39
CA THR A 215 0.53 -8.37 -21.01
C THR A 215 1.23 -7.24 -20.28
N LEU A 216 0.75 -6.88 -19.08
CA LEU A 216 1.45 -5.93 -18.23
C LEU A 216 2.81 -6.48 -17.74
N GLU A 217 2.98 -7.80 -17.66
CA GLU A 217 4.29 -8.42 -17.40
C GLU A 217 5.28 -8.17 -18.55
N ASP A 218 4.82 -8.20 -19.81
CA ASP A 218 5.66 -7.86 -20.96
C ASP A 218 6.05 -6.38 -20.96
N VAL A 219 5.16 -5.48 -20.51
CA VAL A 219 5.49 -4.07 -20.27
C VAL A 219 6.59 -3.96 -19.21
N TYR A 220 6.45 -4.68 -18.08
CA TYR A 220 7.45 -4.69 -17.01
C TYR A 220 8.82 -5.15 -17.54
N LEU A 221 8.86 -6.25 -18.28
CA LEU A 221 10.09 -6.79 -18.88
C LEU A 221 10.69 -5.82 -19.91
N THR A 222 9.88 -5.17 -20.73
CA THR A 222 10.35 -4.19 -21.73
C THR A 222 11.03 -2.99 -21.06
N ILE A 223 10.49 -2.52 -19.94
CA ILE A 223 11.02 -1.30 -19.29
C ILE A 223 12.15 -1.60 -18.31
N PHE A 224 12.10 -2.76 -17.63
CA PHE A 224 13.00 -3.09 -16.52
C PHE A 224 13.90 -4.30 -16.78
N GLY A 225 13.62 -5.13 -17.78
CA GLY A 225 14.29 -6.43 -17.98
C GLY A 225 15.79 -6.33 -18.31
N GLU A 226 16.31 -5.19 -18.73
CA GLU A 226 17.75 -5.00 -18.98
C GLU A 226 18.55 -4.79 -17.67
N ASP A 227 17.89 -4.56 -16.55
CA ASP A 227 18.53 -4.23 -15.26
C ASP A 227 18.78 -5.49 -14.39
N GLU A 228 18.34 -6.68 -14.82
CA GLU A 228 18.47 -7.95 -14.07
C GLU A 228 19.57 -8.90 -14.62
N ALA A 229 20.42 -8.41 -15.54
CA ALA A 229 21.51 -9.20 -16.15
C ALA A 229 22.87 -8.92 -15.51
#